data_c2ff2ddba8e719a409351e83edf9a7ae
#
_entry.id   c2ff2ddba8e719a409351e83edf9a7ae
#
_cell.length_a   1.000
_cell.length_b   1.000
_cell.length_c   1.000
_cell.angle_alpha   90.00
_cell.angle_beta   90.00
_cell.angle_gamma   90.00
#
_symmetry.space_group_name_H-M   'P 1'
#
loop_
_entity.id
_entity.type
_entity.pdbx_description
1 polymer ?
#
loop_
_entity_poly.entity_id
_entity_poly.type
_entity_poly.pdbx_seq_one_letter_code
_entity_poly.pdbx_strand_id
1 'polypeptide(L)'
;MTELHKNYIGGEWVGGDARPNINPSNTNEVVGTFAQGTAEDARAAIDAAQAAFKTWSQSGIQQRHDILKATGDEILARKEEIGRLLSREEGKTLPEGIGETIRAAQIFHFFAGETLRLAGEVLPSVRPGIDVQITREPIGVVGLITPWNFPIAIPAWKIAPALAYGNTVVIKPADLVPGCTWTIVDILVRNGLPKGVLNLVMGRGSVVGQAILESPKVNALSFTGSVGTGKKVAEASIAVMRKFQLEMGGKNPTVVLDDADLKTAVETTVNSAFFSTGQRCTASSRLIVTEKIHDAYVEAMVKRMKDLVVDDAIKQGTNIGPVVDQSQLDQDENYIKIAKEEGGELAFGGRRIERDNPGFFLEPALFTGTTPEMRINKEEVFGPVASVIKVKDYEEALAVANDTAFGLSAGIVTTSLKHASHFRRNAEAGMVMVNLPTAGVDYHVPFGGRKGSSYGPREQGKYAAEFFTTVKTAYTQP
;
A
#
# COMPACT_ATOMS: atom_id res chain seq x y z
N MET A 1 9.65 -15.18 -28.00
CA MET A 1 9.60 -13.78 -27.52
C MET A 1 8.33 -13.67 -26.68
N THR A 2 8.44 -13.25 -25.43
CA THR A 2 7.28 -12.96 -24.58
C THR A 2 6.48 -11.82 -25.21
N GLU A 3 5.16 -11.94 -25.23
CA GLU A 3 4.24 -10.90 -25.75
C GLU A 3 4.48 -9.57 -25.03
N LEU A 4 4.48 -8.46 -25.80
CA LEU A 4 4.62 -7.12 -25.23
C LEU A 4 3.31 -6.66 -24.62
N HIS A 5 3.31 -6.45 -23.31
CA HIS A 5 2.21 -5.78 -22.60
C HIS A 5 2.30 -4.27 -22.84
N LYS A 6 1.30 -3.73 -23.54
CA LYS A 6 1.27 -2.33 -24.01
C LYS A 6 0.65 -1.40 -22.96
N ASN A 7 0.94 -0.10 -23.06
CA ASN A 7 0.20 0.95 -22.37
C ASN A 7 -1.23 1.02 -22.90
N TYR A 8 -2.19 1.47 -22.07
CA TYR A 8 -3.56 1.68 -22.49
C TYR A 8 -3.90 3.17 -22.43
N ILE A 9 -4.10 3.81 -23.60
CA ILE A 9 -4.25 5.26 -23.72
C ILE A 9 -5.42 5.57 -24.64
N GLY A 10 -6.41 6.31 -24.16
CA GLY A 10 -7.54 6.76 -24.98
C GLY A 10 -8.40 5.65 -25.56
N GLY A 11 -8.30 4.44 -25.05
CA GLY A 11 -9.03 3.28 -25.56
C GLY A 11 -8.23 2.38 -26.49
N GLU A 12 -6.94 2.63 -26.66
CA GLU A 12 -6.05 1.87 -27.53
C GLU A 12 -4.83 1.33 -26.76
N TRP A 13 -4.39 0.13 -27.13
CA TRP A 13 -3.16 -0.47 -26.62
C TRP A 13 -1.94 0.03 -27.41
N VAL A 14 -1.14 0.91 -26.76
CA VAL A 14 -0.01 1.59 -27.39
C VAL A 14 1.30 0.93 -26.97
N GLY A 15 2.08 0.47 -27.95
CA GLY A 15 3.43 -0.07 -27.73
C GLY A 15 4.49 1.03 -27.69
N GLY A 16 5.73 0.63 -27.42
CA GLY A 16 6.90 1.51 -27.40
C GLY A 16 8.14 0.71 -27.04
N ASP A 17 9.16 1.37 -26.51
CA ASP A 17 10.29 0.70 -25.91
C ASP A 17 9.80 -0.29 -24.84
N ALA A 18 10.56 -1.36 -24.67
CA ALA A 18 10.14 -2.47 -23.81
C ALA A 18 11.17 -2.74 -22.71
N ARG A 19 10.69 -3.10 -21.53
CA ARG A 19 11.51 -3.54 -20.42
C ARG A 19 11.05 -4.91 -19.93
N PRO A 20 11.98 -5.87 -19.69
CA PRO A 20 11.64 -7.12 -19.03
C PRO A 20 11.35 -6.87 -17.55
N ASN A 21 10.35 -7.58 -17.04
CA ASN A 21 10.09 -7.74 -15.61
C ASN A 21 10.76 -9.04 -15.16
N ILE A 22 11.57 -8.97 -14.11
CA ILE A 22 12.41 -10.07 -13.64
C ILE A 22 11.83 -10.65 -12.35
N ASN A 23 11.77 -11.98 -12.27
CA ASN A 23 11.36 -12.68 -11.06
C ASN A 23 12.43 -12.58 -9.96
N PRO A 24 12.14 -11.97 -8.79
CA PRO A 24 13.11 -11.87 -7.69
C PRO A 24 13.47 -13.20 -7.05
N SER A 25 12.65 -14.25 -7.24
CA SER A 25 12.98 -15.63 -6.82
C SER A 25 13.93 -16.34 -7.79
N ASN A 26 13.99 -15.88 -9.04
CA ASN A 26 14.85 -16.44 -10.09
C ASN A 26 15.21 -15.34 -11.09
N THR A 27 16.34 -14.70 -10.90
CA THR A 27 16.78 -13.57 -11.76
C THR A 27 17.08 -13.95 -13.21
N ASN A 28 17.10 -15.23 -13.55
CA ASN A 28 17.17 -15.73 -14.93
C ASN A 28 15.77 -15.78 -15.60
N GLU A 29 14.70 -15.60 -14.85
CA GLU A 29 13.32 -15.70 -15.36
C GLU A 29 12.76 -14.32 -15.68
N VAL A 30 12.33 -14.13 -16.92
CA VAL A 30 11.52 -12.98 -17.35
C VAL A 30 10.04 -13.32 -17.16
N VAL A 31 9.37 -12.60 -16.27
CA VAL A 31 7.94 -12.77 -15.98
C VAL A 31 7.08 -12.27 -17.14
N GLY A 32 7.47 -11.15 -17.73
CA GLY A 32 6.81 -10.51 -18.87
C GLY A 32 7.64 -9.36 -19.42
N THR A 33 7.22 -8.84 -20.58
CA THR A 33 7.83 -7.66 -21.19
C THR A 33 6.79 -6.53 -21.29
N PHE A 34 7.13 -5.34 -20.79
CA PHE A 34 6.19 -4.24 -20.61
C PHE A 34 6.69 -2.98 -21.31
N ALA A 35 5.76 -2.26 -21.96
CA ALA A 35 6.06 -1.00 -22.64
C ALA A 35 6.55 0.06 -21.64
N GLN A 36 7.50 0.87 -22.09
CA GLN A 36 7.99 2.03 -21.36
C GLN A 36 7.40 3.29 -21.96
N GLY A 37 6.46 3.90 -21.23
CA GLY A 37 5.81 5.15 -21.65
C GLY A 37 6.75 6.35 -21.56
N THR A 38 6.49 7.29 -22.43
CA THR A 38 7.15 8.60 -22.51
C THR A 38 6.35 9.69 -21.76
N ALA A 39 6.91 10.88 -21.67
CA ALA A 39 6.19 12.05 -21.19
C ALA A 39 5.02 12.44 -22.12
N GLU A 40 5.18 12.21 -23.42
CA GLU A 40 4.14 12.41 -24.44
C GLU A 40 2.96 11.44 -24.24
N ASP A 41 3.24 10.16 -23.97
CA ASP A 41 2.22 9.16 -23.64
C ASP A 41 1.42 9.56 -22.40
N ALA A 42 2.11 10.05 -21.37
CA ALA A 42 1.44 10.54 -20.15
C ALA A 42 0.53 11.76 -20.45
N ARG A 43 0.99 12.70 -21.28
CA ARG A 43 0.17 13.84 -21.70
C ARG A 43 -1.04 13.41 -22.53
N ALA A 44 -0.85 12.49 -23.47
CA ALA A 44 -1.94 11.93 -24.28
C ALA A 44 -2.97 11.19 -23.39
N ALA A 45 -2.52 10.43 -22.40
CA ALA A 45 -3.37 9.77 -21.41
C ALA A 45 -4.21 10.78 -20.59
N ILE A 46 -3.59 11.88 -20.16
CA ILE A 46 -4.28 12.96 -19.42
C ILE A 46 -5.33 13.65 -20.31
N ASP A 47 -5.01 13.92 -21.58
CA ASP A 47 -5.94 14.53 -22.52
C ASP A 47 -7.13 13.61 -22.83
N ALA A 48 -6.88 12.31 -22.99
CA ALA A 48 -7.93 11.32 -23.15
C ALA A 48 -8.83 11.23 -21.90
N ALA A 49 -8.25 11.25 -20.71
CA ALA A 49 -8.99 11.26 -19.45
C ALA A 49 -9.87 12.52 -19.31
N GLN A 50 -9.33 13.69 -19.68
CA GLN A 50 -10.08 14.94 -19.65
C GLN A 50 -11.26 14.94 -20.63
N ALA A 51 -11.07 14.40 -21.82
CA ALA A 51 -12.14 14.27 -22.80
C ALA A 51 -13.25 13.32 -22.33
N ALA A 52 -12.89 12.16 -21.78
CA ALA A 52 -13.82 11.16 -21.28
C ALA A 52 -14.57 11.62 -20.01
N PHE A 53 -14.01 12.52 -19.21
CA PHE A 53 -14.63 13.01 -17.98
C PHE A 53 -16.01 13.61 -18.22
N LYS A 54 -16.22 14.32 -19.32
CA LYS A 54 -17.50 14.99 -19.65
C LYS A 54 -18.69 14.04 -19.70
N THR A 55 -18.46 12.82 -20.17
CA THR A 55 -19.51 11.79 -20.27
C THR A 55 -19.52 10.87 -19.07
N TRP A 56 -18.34 10.46 -18.60
CA TRP A 56 -18.24 9.53 -17.47
C TRP A 56 -18.76 10.10 -16.16
N SER A 57 -18.49 11.37 -15.86
CA SER A 57 -18.99 12.05 -14.66
C SER A 57 -20.52 12.09 -14.56
N GLN A 58 -21.20 12.02 -15.69
CA GLN A 58 -22.66 12.01 -15.79
C GLN A 58 -23.23 10.62 -16.09
N SER A 59 -22.41 9.57 -16.14
CA SER A 59 -22.87 8.20 -16.37
C SER A 59 -23.78 7.71 -15.24
N GLY A 60 -24.68 6.79 -15.58
CA GLY A 60 -25.58 6.19 -14.61
C GLY A 60 -24.82 5.42 -13.50
N ILE A 61 -25.30 5.54 -12.28
CA ILE A 61 -24.69 4.82 -11.14
C ILE A 61 -24.74 3.30 -11.32
N GLN A 62 -25.79 2.78 -11.99
CA GLN A 62 -25.89 1.35 -12.29
C GLN A 62 -24.80 0.88 -13.26
N GLN A 63 -24.49 1.66 -14.28
CA GLN A 63 -23.41 1.34 -15.22
C GLN A 63 -22.06 1.22 -14.49
N ARG A 64 -21.75 2.15 -13.59
CA ARG A 64 -20.50 2.11 -12.78
C ARG A 64 -20.50 0.90 -11.87
N HIS A 65 -21.63 0.64 -11.20
CA HIS A 65 -21.80 -0.56 -10.35
C HIS A 65 -21.50 -1.83 -11.13
N ASP A 66 -22.14 -2.01 -12.29
CA ASP A 66 -22.04 -3.26 -13.05
C ASP A 66 -20.63 -3.52 -13.57
N ILE A 67 -19.94 -2.49 -14.06
CA ILE A 67 -18.53 -2.59 -14.51
C ILE A 67 -17.61 -2.97 -13.32
N LEU A 68 -17.75 -2.29 -12.18
CA LEU A 68 -16.90 -2.57 -11.02
C LEU A 68 -17.18 -3.95 -10.43
N LYS A 69 -18.48 -4.34 -10.38
CA LYS A 69 -18.88 -5.67 -9.91
C LYS A 69 -18.31 -6.77 -10.80
N ALA A 70 -18.50 -6.67 -12.11
CA ALA A 70 -17.98 -7.65 -13.06
C ALA A 70 -16.45 -7.75 -13.00
N THR A 71 -15.76 -6.62 -12.81
CA THR A 71 -14.30 -6.59 -12.60
C THR A 71 -13.91 -7.35 -11.33
N GLY A 72 -14.61 -7.12 -10.22
CA GLY A 72 -14.36 -7.86 -8.97
C GLY A 72 -14.62 -9.36 -9.12
N ASP A 73 -15.70 -9.75 -9.79
CA ASP A 73 -16.05 -11.14 -10.06
C ASP A 73 -14.96 -11.84 -10.87
N GLU A 74 -14.43 -11.19 -11.92
CA GLU A 74 -13.37 -11.76 -12.76
C GLU A 74 -12.03 -11.86 -12.03
N ILE A 75 -11.62 -10.83 -11.27
CA ILE A 75 -10.40 -10.89 -10.45
C ILE A 75 -10.51 -12.06 -9.47
N LEU A 76 -11.66 -12.24 -8.81
CA LEU A 76 -11.87 -13.33 -7.86
C LEU A 76 -11.82 -14.70 -8.54
N ALA A 77 -12.42 -14.84 -9.73
CA ALA A 77 -12.40 -16.07 -10.50
C ALA A 77 -10.98 -16.48 -10.94
N ARG A 78 -10.12 -15.48 -11.20
CA ARG A 78 -8.73 -15.67 -11.65
C ARG A 78 -7.69 -15.51 -10.53
N LYS A 79 -8.08 -15.56 -9.28
CA LYS A 79 -7.20 -15.28 -8.12
C LYS A 79 -5.92 -16.10 -8.07
N GLU A 80 -5.97 -17.37 -8.48
CA GLU A 80 -4.80 -18.26 -8.51
C GLU A 80 -3.78 -17.83 -9.58
N GLU A 81 -4.28 -17.50 -10.77
CA GLU A 81 -3.47 -17.02 -11.90
C GLU A 81 -2.82 -15.68 -11.57
N ILE A 82 -3.62 -14.72 -11.10
CA ILE A 82 -3.16 -13.37 -10.79
C ILE A 82 -2.26 -13.38 -9.56
N GLY A 83 -2.60 -14.18 -8.52
CA GLY A 83 -1.76 -14.36 -7.35
C GLY A 83 -0.39 -14.95 -7.68
N ARG A 84 -0.33 -15.89 -8.64
CA ARG A 84 0.94 -16.42 -9.15
C ARG A 84 1.74 -15.38 -9.92
N LEU A 85 1.09 -14.56 -10.75
CA LEU A 85 1.74 -13.43 -11.42
C LEU A 85 2.37 -12.48 -10.39
N LEU A 86 1.60 -12.10 -9.35
CA LEU A 86 2.07 -11.24 -8.28
C LEU A 86 3.29 -11.82 -7.57
N SER A 87 3.25 -13.09 -7.21
CA SER A 87 4.38 -13.76 -6.54
C SER A 87 5.65 -13.77 -7.40
N ARG A 88 5.50 -13.91 -8.73
CA ARG A 88 6.63 -13.88 -9.67
C ARG A 88 7.16 -12.47 -9.93
N GLU A 89 6.32 -11.45 -9.85
CA GLU A 89 6.75 -10.06 -10.06
C GLU A 89 7.39 -9.43 -8.82
N GLU A 90 6.84 -9.72 -7.62
CA GLU A 90 7.18 -8.99 -6.39
C GLU A 90 7.93 -9.85 -5.37
N GLY A 91 7.69 -11.16 -5.40
CA GLY A 91 8.35 -12.09 -4.48
C GLY A 91 7.54 -12.49 -3.26
N LYS A 92 6.31 -12.02 -3.08
CA LYS A 92 5.41 -12.55 -2.05
C LYS A 92 5.15 -14.03 -2.24
N THR A 93 4.99 -14.75 -1.14
CA THR A 93 4.60 -16.16 -1.21
C THR A 93 3.27 -16.32 -1.95
N LEU A 94 3.08 -17.47 -2.62
CA LEU A 94 1.87 -17.72 -3.39
C LEU A 94 0.57 -17.54 -2.56
N PRO A 95 0.49 -18.00 -1.30
CA PRO A 95 -0.69 -17.72 -0.46
C PRO A 95 -0.92 -16.22 -0.22
N GLU A 96 0.14 -15.43 -0.03
CA GLU A 96 0.04 -13.97 0.13
C GLU A 96 -0.41 -13.29 -1.16
N GLY A 97 0.12 -13.70 -2.32
CA GLY A 97 -0.27 -13.20 -3.63
C GLY A 97 -1.75 -13.48 -3.94
N ILE A 98 -2.23 -14.69 -3.65
CA ILE A 98 -3.65 -15.06 -3.80
C ILE A 98 -4.51 -14.24 -2.82
N GLY A 99 -4.07 -14.09 -1.56
CA GLY A 99 -4.77 -13.29 -0.56
C GLY A 99 -4.91 -11.82 -0.95
N GLU A 100 -3.85 -11.23 -1.51
CA GLU A 100 -3.88 -9.85 -2.02
C GLU A 100 -4.82 -9.70 -3.22
N THR A 101 -4.85 -10.69 -4.11
CA THR A 101 -5.76 -10.71 -5.27
C THR A 101 -7.23 -10.81 -4.83
N ILE A 102 -7.54 -11.65 -3.84
CA ILE A 102 -8.88 -11.72 -3.24
C ILE A 102 -9.27 -10.36 -2.65
N ARG A 103 -8.35 -9.70 -1.97
CA ARG A 103 -8.57 -8.36 -1.42
C ARG A 103 -8.87 -7.33 -2.51
N ALA A 104 -8.16 -7.35 -3.63
CA ALA A 104 -8.44 -6.47 -4.76
C ALA A 104 -9.87 -6.69 -5.31
N ALA A 105 -10.31 -7.94 -5.46
CA ALA A 105 -11.67 -8.27 -5.85
C ALA A 105 -12.72 -7.71 -4.86
N GLN A 106 -12.49 -7.91 -3.55
CA GLN A 106 -13.37 -7.39 -2.49
C GLN A 106 -13.47 -5.86 -2.51
N ILE A 107 -12.38 -5.17 -2.83
CA ILE A 107 -12.37 -3.70 -2.99
C ILE A 107 -13.26 -3.27 -4.15
N PHE A 108 -13.16 -3.91 -5.31
CA PHE A 108 -14.04 -3.64 -6.46
C PHE A 108 -15.50 -3.90 -6.13
N HIS A 109 -15.83 -5.00 -5.44
CA HIS A 109 -17.19 -5.29 -4.97
C HIS A 109 -17.70 -4.24 -3.98
N PHE A 110 -16.86 -3.81 -3.03
CA PHE A 110 -17.22 -2.77 -2.07
C PHE A 110 -17.58 -1.46 -2.78
N PHE A 111 -16.71 -0.98 -3.68
CA PHE A 111 -16.95 0.26 -4.39
C PHE A 111 -18.04 0.15 -5.47
N ALA A 112 -18.30 -1.02 -6.03
CA ALA A 112 -19.52 -1.24 -6.81
C ALA A 112 -20.76 -0.92 -5.97
N GLY A 113 -20.82 -1.40 -4.72
CA GLY A 113 -21.91 -1.04 -3.81
C GLY A 113 -21.92 0.44 -3.41
N GLU A 114 -20.77 1.09 -3.28
CA GLU A 114 -20.68 2.51 -2.92
C GLU A 114 -21.18 3.45 -4.02
N THR A 115 -21.17 3.03 -5.29
CA THR A 115 -21.82 3.81 -6.38
C THR A 115 -23.29 4.10 -6.08
N LEU A 116 -23.97 3.15 -5.42
CA LEU A 116 -25.40 3.22 -5.09
C LEU A 116 -25.67 3.92 -3.75
N ARG A 117 -24.65 4.20 -2.95
CA ARG A 117 -24.76 4.73 -1.58
C ARG A 117 -24.16 6.13 -1.39
N LEU A 118 -23.65 6.76 -2.45
CA LEU A 118 -23.13 8.12 -2.36
C LEU A 118 -24.28 9.09 -2.10
N ALA A 119 -24.45 9.47 -0.82
CA ALA A 119 -25.53 10.33 -0.38
C ALA A 119 -25.13 11.81 -0.46
N GLY A 120 -26.15 12.66 -0.63
CA GLY A 120 -26.13 14.09 -0.35
C GLY A 120 -27.03 14.41 0.85
N GLU A 121 -27.20 15.69 1.12
CA GLU A 121 -28.02 16.20 2.22
C GLU A 121 -29.02 17.24 1.70
N VAL A 122 -30.20 17.28 2.30
CA VAL A 122 -31.19 18.36 2.11
C VAL A 122 -31.41 18.99 3.48
N LEU A 123 -31.12 20.28 3.58
CA LEU A 123 -31.18 21.03 4.83
C LEU A 123 -32.17 22.20 4.70
N PRO A 124 -32.89 22.57 5.77
CA PRO A 124 -33.64 23.79 5.78
C PRO A 124 -32.74 25.03 5.76
N SER A 125 -33.07 26.03 5.00
CA SER A 125 -32.41 27.34 5.07
C SER A 125 -32.85 28.13 6.30
N VAL A 126 -31.94 28.96 6.82
CA VAL A 126 -32.28 29.97 7.82
C VAL A 126 -33.13 31.11 7.21
N ARG A 127 -33.27 31.17 5.89
CA ARG A 127 -34.10 32.11 5.14
C ARG A 127 -35.40 31.43 4.71
N PRO A 128 -36.58 31.96 5.01
CA PRO A 128 -37.84 31.37 4.60
C PRO A 128 -37.98 31.20 3.09
N GLY A 129 -38.55 30.07 2.67
CA GLY A 129 -38.85 29.79 1.26
C GLY A 129 -37.61 29.42 0.40
N ILE A 130 -36.47 29.09 1.01
CA ILE A 130 -35.27 28.66 0.33
C ILE A 130 -34.93 27.22 0.70
N ASP A 131 -34.68 26.41 -0.31
CA ASP A 131 -34.16 25.04 -0.15
C ASP A 131 -32.64 25.02 -0.27
N VAL A 132 -31.98 24.17 0.56
CA VAL A 132 -30.54 23.94 0.51
C VAL A 132 -30.28 22.47 0.23
N GLN A 133 -29.54 22.21 -0.85
CA GLN A 133 -29.08 20.88 -1.22
C GLN A 133 -27.57 20.82 -1.22
N ILE A 134 -27.03 19.79 -0.58
CA ILE A 134 -25.58 19.48 -0.58
C ILE A 134 -25.37 18.20 -1.39
N THR A 135 -24.51 18.27 -2.40
CA THR A 135 -24.17 17.13 -3.24
C THR A 135 -22.67 16.85 -3.23
N ARG A 136 -22.30 15.61 -3.50
CA ARG A 136 -20.91 15.22 -3.77
C ARG A 136 -20.74 15.02 -5.27
N GLU A 137 -19.77 15.68 -5.85
CA GLU A 137 -19.47 15.64 -7.28
C GLU A 137 -18.06 15.09 -7.52
N PRO A 138 -17.80 14.41 -8.68
CA PRO A 138 -16.46 13.97 -9.04
C PRO A 138 -15.52 15.16 -9.21
N ILE A 139 -14.24 14.94 -8.88
CA ILE A 139 -13.21 15.99 -8.93
C ILE A 139 -12.76 16.27 -10.36
N GLY A 140 -12.66 15.23 -11.21
CA GLY A 140 -12.11 15.37 -12.55
C GLY A 140 -11.15 14.25 -12.93
N VAL A 141 -10.01 14.62 -13.52
CA VAL A 141 -8.92 13.71 -13.84
C VAL A 141 -8.09 13.44 -12.57
N VAL A 142 -7.96 12.17 -12.21
CA VAL A 142 -7.17 11.73 -11.05
C VAL A 142 -5.90 11.02 -11.53
N GLY A 143 -4.75 11.56 -11.14
CA GLY A 143 -3.46 10.89 -11.28
C GLY A 143 -3.24 9.90 -10.14
N LEU A 144 -2.90 8.66 -10.46
CA LEU A 144 -2.60 7.61 -9.50
C LEU A 144 -1.15 7.14 -9.69
N ILE A 145 -0.35 7.20 -8.62
CA ILE A 145 1.03 6.68 -8.62
C ILE A 145 1.14 5.66 -7.50
N THR A 146 1.42 4.40 -7.85
CA THR A 146 1.37 3.27 -6.93
C THR A 146 2.73 2.62 -6.72
N PRO A 147 3.01 2.06 -5.53
CA PRO A 147 4.25 1.39 -5.19
C PRO A 147 4.29 -0.05 -5.70
N TRP A 148 5.41 -0.72 -5.44
CA TRP A 148 5.64 -2.09 -5.87
C TRP A 148 5.20 -3.16 -4.85
N ASN A 149 5.06 -2.80 -3.57
CA ASN A 149 4.88 -3.79 -2.49
C ASN A 149 3.47 -4.37 -2.33
N PHE A 150 2.45 -3.73 -2.90
CA PHE A 150 1.08 -4.27 -3.05
C PHE A 150 0.55 -3.95 -4.44
N PRO A 151 1.06 -4.67 -5.46
CA PRO A 151 0.91 -4.26 -6.87
C PRO A 151 -0.50 -4.47 -7.43
N ILE A 152 -1.38 -5.18 -6.74
CA ILE A 152 -2.77 -5.32 -7.15
C ILE A 152 -3.75 -4.64 -6.18
N ALA A 153 -3.52 -4.73 -4.87
CA ALA A 153 -4.44 -4.15 -3.89
C ALA A 153 -4.40 -2.61 -3.88
N ILE A 154 -3.20 -2.00 -3.92
CA ILE A 154 -3.10 -0.52 -3.92
C ILE A 154 -3.66 0.09 -5.20
N PRO A 155 -3.36 -0.39 -6.40
CA PRO A 155 -4.08 0.05 -7.60
C PRO A 155 -5.60 -0.13 -7.49
N ALA A 156 -6.07 -1.28 -7.00
CA ALA A 156 -7.51 -1.54 -6.85
C ALA A 156 -8.19 -0.52 -5.94
N TRP A 157 -7.64 -0.22 -4.75
CA TRP A 157 -8.28 0.71 -3.82
C TRP A 157 -8.18 2.19 -4.19
N LYS A 158 -7.40 2.51 -5.25
CA LYS A 158 -7.36 3.85 -5.85
C LYS A 158 -8.24 3.93 -7.10
N ILE A 159 -8.18 2.94 -7.99
CA ILE A 159 -8.97 2.88 -9.23
C ILE A 159 -10.46 2.74 -8.91
N ALA A 160 -10.83 1.78 -8.06
CA ALA A 160 -12.23 1.47 -7.82
C ALA A 160 -13.03 2.67 -7.28
N PRO A 161 -12.60 3.39 -6.22
CA PRO A 161 -13.31 4.59 -5.76
C PRO A 161 -13.27 5.74 -6.78
N ALA A 162 -12.15 5.94 -7.49
CA ALA A 162 -12.08 6.98 -8.52
C ALA A 162 -13.19 6.77 -9.56
N LEU A 163 -13.33 5.55 -10.08
CA LEU A 163 -14.34 5.20 -11.08
C LEU A 163 -15.76 5.20 -10.49
N ALA A 164 -15.94 4.67 -9.27
CA ALA A 164 -17.24 4.64 -8.58
C ALA A 164 -17.84 6.03 -8.45
N TYR A 165 -17.04 7.02 -8.13
CA TYR A 165 -17.47 8.39 -7.92
C TYR A 165 -17.43 9.24 -9.19
N GLY A 166 -17.18 8.63 -10.38
CA GLY A 166 -17.30 9.30 -11.68
C GLY A 166 -16.07 10.09 -12.12
N ASN A 167 -14.92 9.87 -11.51
CA ASN A 167 -13.66 10.45 -11.97
C ASN A 167 -13.07 9.64 -13.13
N THR A 168 -12.21 10.27 -13.92
CA THR A 168 -11.35 9.59 -14.89
C THR A 168 -9.93 9.45 -14.32
N VAL A 169 -9.19 8.47 -14.81
CA VAL A 169 -7.95 8.02 -14.19
C VAL A 169 -6.78 7.97 -15.17
N VAL A 170 -5.64 8.45 -14.74
CA VAL A 170 -4.34 8.14 -15.35
C VAL A 170 -3.48 7.46 -14.26
N ILE A 171 -3.16 6.18 -14.44
CA ILE A 171 -2.38 5.41 -13.48
C ILE A 171 -0.97 5.09 -14.00
N LYS A 172 0.02 5.30 -13.12
CA LYS A 172 1.40 4.85 -13.28
C LYS A 172 1.74 3.85 -12.16
N PRO A 173 1.82 2.56 -12.45
CA PRO A 173 2.31 1.56 -11.50
C PRO A 173 3.82 1.65 -11.31
N ALA A 174 4.35 0.98 -10.27
CA ALA A 174 5.78 0.83 -10.13
C ALA A 174 6.40 0.01 -11.27
N ASP A 175 7.59 0.40 -11.70
CA ASP A 175 8.29 -0.23 -12.83
C ASP A 175 8.70 -1.68 -12.55
N LEU A 176 8.82 -2.05 -11.27
CA LEU A 176 9.22 -3.39 -10.85
C LEU A 176 8.09 -4.42 -10.98
N VAL A 177 6.82 -3.99 -10.96
CA VAL A 177 5.66 -4.87 -10.87
C VAL A 177 4.47 -4.36 -11.72
N PRO A 178 4.66 -4.16 -13.03
CA PRO A 178 3.63 -3.56 -13.88
C PRO A 178 2.49 -4.51 -14.23
N GLY A 179 2.71 -5.83 -14.22
CA GLY A 179 1.76 -6.83 -14.73
C GLY A 179 0.48 -6.93 -13.94
N CYS A 180 0.55 -6.82 -12.61
CA CYS A 180 -0.64 -6.83 -11.75
C CYS A 180 -1.60 -5.68 -12.06
N THR A 181 -1.08 -4.45 -12.20
CA THR A 181 -1.91 -3.28 -12.57
C THR A 181 -2.40 -3.39 -14.02
N TRP A 182 -1.54 -3.84 -14.94
CA TRP A 182 -1.93 -4.09 -16.33
C TRP A 182 -3.11 -5.06 -16.40
N THR A 183 -3.08 -6.13 -15.60
CA THR A 183 -4.18 -7.12 -15.53
C THR A 183 -5.50 -6.49 -15.05
N ILE A 184 -5.46 -5.61 -14.03
CA ILE A 184 -6.68 -4.88 -13.60
C ILE A 184 -7.24 -4.05 -14.76
N VAL A 185 -6.38 -3.33 -15.48
CA VAL A 185 -6.80 -2.47 -16.59
C VAL A 185 -7.41 -3.30 -17.72
N ASP A 186 -6.77 -4.42 -18.09
CA ASP A 186 -7.30 -5.34 -19.10
C ASP A 186 -8.68 -5.89 -18.72
N ILE A 187 -8.86 -6.29 -17.47
CA ILE A 187 -10.14 -6.78 -16.94
C ILE A 187 -11.22 -5.68 -17.02
N LEU A 188 -10.91 -4.45 -16.58
CA LEU A 188 -11.84 -3.31 -16.64
C LEU A 188 -12.28 -3.01 -18.09
N VAL A 189 -11.33 -3.01 -19.03
CA VAL A 189 -11.59 -2.76 -20.44
C VAL A 189 -12.51 -3.83 -21.02
N ARG A 190 -12.23 -5.12 -20.75
CA ARG A 190 -13.06 -6.23 -21.21
C ARG A 190 -14.46 -6.24 -20.58
N ASN A 191 -14.61 -5.70 -19.39
CA ASN A 191 -15.89 -5.53 -18.70
C ASN A 191 -16.61 -4.22 -19.07
N GLY A 192 -16.23 -3.58 -20.19
CA GLY A 192 -16.98 -2.50 -20.80
C GLY A 192 -16.69 -1.10 -20.25
N LEU A 193 -15.54 -0.88 -19.60
CA LEU A 193 -15.15 0.49 -19.23
C LEU A 193 -14.97 1.35 -20.48
N PRO A 194 -15.63 2.51 -20.59
CA PRO A 194 -15.54 3.35 -21.78
C PRO A 194 -14.12 3.86 -22.05
N LYS A 195 -13.80 4.04 -23.33
CA LYS A 195 -12.49 4.53 -23.80
C LYS A 195 -12.12 5.86 -23.11
N GLY A 196 -10.85 5.98 -22.68
CA GLY A 196 -10.30 7.18 -22.04
C GLY A 196 -10.67 7.36 -20.55
N VAL A 197 -11.64 6.62 -20.02
CA VAL A 197 -12.02 6.72 -18.59
C VAL A 197 -10.89 6.28 -17.66
N LEU A 198 -10.17 5.25 -18.05
CA LEU A 198 -8.95 4.79 -17.39
C LEU A 198 -7.84 4.72 -18.43
N ASN A 199 -6.66 5.24 -18.06
CA ASN A 199 -5.46 5.19 -18.88
C ASN A 199 -4.29 4.66 -18.07
N LEU A 200 -3.56 3.71 -18.61
CA LEU A 200 -2.38 3.09 -18.00
C LEU A 200 -1.13 3.54 -18.76
N VAL A 201 -0.20 4.16 -18.04
CA VAL A 201 1.11 4.50 -18.59
C VAL A 201 2.20 3.92 -17.68
N MET A 202 2.75 2.79 -18.10
CA MET A 202 3.89 2.15 -17.43
C MET A 202 5.17 2.90 -17.83
N GLY A 203 6.17 2.90 -16.95
CA GLY A 203 7.45 3.56 -17.21
C GLY A 203 8.02 4.24 -15.99
N ARG A 204 9.20 4.82 -16.17
CA ARG A 204 9.98 5.41 -15.07
C ARG A 204 9.23 6.55 -14.37
N GLY A 205 9.31 6.57 -13.04
CA GLY A 205 8.70 7.63 -12.21
C GLY A 205 9.20 9.03 -12.57
N SER A 206 10.50 9.15 -12.91
CA SER A 206 11.12 10.41 -13.33
C SER A 206 10.66 10.93 -14.71
N VAL A 207 9.98 10.10 -15.50
CA VAL A 207 9.46 10.47 -16.83
C VAL A 207 7.93 10.57 -16.77
N VAL A 208 7.26 9.44 -16.62
CA VAL A 208 5.78 9.38 -16.62
C VAL A 208 5.19 10.02 -15.37
N GLY A 209 5.75 9.71 -14.19
CA GLY A 209 5.32 10.32 -12.92
C GLY A 209 5.49 11.85 -12.94
N GLN A 210 6.63 12.33 -13.41
CA GLN A 210 6.91 13.76 -13.53
C GLN A 210 5.91 14.46 -14.47
N ALA A 211 5.61 13.88 -15.63
CA ALA A 211 4.62 14.44 -16.56
C ALA A 211 3.21 14.53 -15.96
N ILE A 212 2.82 13.54 -15.13
CA ILE A 212 1.54 13.59 -14.38
C ILE A 212 1.58 14.71 -13.33
N LEU A 213 2.70 14.86 -12.61
CA LEU A 213 2.87 15.90 -11.59
C LEU A 213 2.83 17.31 -12.16
N GLU A 214 3.42 17.53 -13.31
CA GLU A 214 3.53 18.86 -13.94
C GLU A 214 2.23 19.31 -14.63
N SER A 215 1.33 18.37 -14.94
CA SER A 215 0.14 18.70 -15.72
C SER A 215 -0.93 19.42 -14.89
N PRO A 216 -1.33 20.63 -15.25
CA PRO A 216 -2.44 21.35 -14.60
C PRO A 216 -3.82 20.74 -14.90
N LYS A 217 -3.92 19.81 -15.87
CA LYS A 217 -5.15 19.10 -16.23
C LYS A 217 -5.47 17.97 -15.25
N VAL A 218 -4.51 17.56 -14.40
CA VAL A 218 -4.73 16.58 -13.33
C VAL A 218 -5.33 17.31 -12.13
N ASN A 219 -6.58 17.04 -11.81
CA ASN A 219 -7.35 17.75 -10.78
C ASN A 219 -7.06 17.24 -9.36
N ALA A 220 -6.69 15.96 -9.23
CA ALA A 220 -6.29 15.35 -7.97
C ALA A 220 -5.19 14.32 -8.17
N LEU A 221 -4.37 14.10 -7.14
CA LEU A 221 -3.27 13.13 -7.19
C LEU A 221 -3.24 12.29 -5.93
N SER A 222 -3.35 10.96 -6.10
CA SER A 222 -3.16 9.99 -5.03
C SER A 222 -1.84 9.25 -5.24
N PHE A 223 -0.97 9.38 -4.24
CA PHE A 223 0.37 8.80 -4.25
C PHE A 223 0.54 7.83 -3.08
N THR A 224 1.16 6.69 -3.35
CA THR A 224 1.69 5.80 -2.31
C THR A 224 3.13 5.46 -2.64
N GLY A 225 4.04 5.65 -1.67
CA GLY A 225 5.47 5.39 -1.84
C GLY A 225 6.34 6.03 -0.76
N SER A 226 7.58 6.37 -1.09
CA SER A 226 8.54 6.92 -0.13
C SER A 226 8.20 8.35 0.31
N VAL A 227 8.57 8.72 1.54
CA VAL A 227 8.39 10.07 2.10
C VAL A 227 9.05 11.15 1.24
N GLY A 228 10.27 10.88 0.73
CA GLY A 228 10.99 11.83 -0.11
C GLY A 228 10.25 12.15 -1.41
N THR A 229 9.66 11.14 -2.05
CA THR A 229 8.83 11.34 -3.25
C THR A 229 7.49 11.99 -2.89
N GLY A 230 6.85 11.60 -1.79
CA GLY A 230 5.60 12.21 -1.32
C GLY A 230 5.71 13.72 -1.09
N LYS A 231 6.84 14.19 -0.53
CA LYS A 231 7.12 15.63 -0.39
C LYS A 231 7.14 16.35 -1.74
N LYS A 232 7.81 15.79 -2.75
CA LYS A 232 7.82 16.35 -4.12
C LYS A 232 6.41 16.39 -4.73
N VAL A 233 5.62 15.34 -4.49
CA VAL A 233 4.21 15.30 -4.93
C VAL A 233 3.40 16.40 -4.26
N ALA A 234 3.57 16.63 -2.96
CA ALA A 234 2.90 17.72 -2.23
C ALA A 234 3.28 19.09 -2.79
N GLU A 235 4.58 19.37 -2.94
CA GLU A 235 5.10 20.62 -3.48
C GLU A 235 4.52 20.92 -4.88
N ALA A 236 4.57 19.95 -5.80
CA ALA A 236 4.02 20.10 -7.14
C ALA A 236 2.48 20.27 -7.13
N SER A 237 1.79 19.66 -6.19
CA SER A 237 0.34 19.76 -6.08
C SER A 237 -0.10 21.12 -5.52
N ILE A 238 0.59 21.65 -4.51
CA ILE A 238 0.33 22.97 -3.94
C ILE A 238 0.60 24.05 -4.99
N ALA A 239 1.63 23.92 -5.82
CA ALA A 239 1.97 24.89 -6.85
C ALA A 239 0.83 25.16 -7.84
N VAL A 240 -0.07 24.20 -8.04
CA VAL A 240 -1.25 24.33 -8.93
C VAL A 240 -2.59 24.21 -8.17
N MET A 241 -2.55 24.27 -6.83
CA MET A 241 -3.73 24.19 -5.94
C MET A 241 -4.62 22.97 -6.21
N ARG A 242 -4.02 21.81 -6.61
CA ARG A 242 -4.77 20.57 -6.79
C ARG A 242 -4.88 19.80 -5.47
N LYS A 243 -5.95 19.02 -5.35
CA LYS A 243 -6.14 18.09 -4.23
C LYS A 243 -5.11 16.96 -4.30
N PHE A 244 -4.54 16.58 -3.17
CA PHE A 244 -3.63 15.43 -3.13
C PHE A 244 -3.80 14.61 -1.85
N GLN A 245 -3.41 13.36 -1.93
CA GLN A 245 -3.42 12.36 -0.87
C GLN A 245 -2.12 11.59 -0.93
N LEU A 246 -1.46 11.43 0.22
CA LEU A 246 -0.19 10.74 0.34
C LEU A 246 -0.31 9.63 1.38
N GLU A 247 0.06 8.43 0.98
CA GLU A 247 0.33 7.31 1.88
C GLU A 247 1.80 6.91 1.71
N MET A 248 2.54 6.96 2.81
CA MET A 248 4.00 6.84 2.79
C MET A 248 4.46 5.80 3.81
N GLY A 249 5.76 5.74 4.02
CA GLY A 249 6.39 4.77 4.89
C GLY A 249 5.99 4.85 6.35
N GLY A 250 6.49 3.90 7.12
CA GLY A 250 6.27 3.78 8.54
C GLY A 250 7.50 3.27 9.29
N LYS A 251 7.51 3.48 10.60
CA LYS A 251 8.44 2.85 11.55
C LYS A 251 7.63 2.30 12.72
N ASN A 252 6.78 1.33 12.39
CA ASN A 252 5.73 0.91 13.28
C ASN A 252 6.24 0.12 14.48
N PRO A 253 5.76 0.43 15.70
CA PRO A 253 6.06 -0.33 16.89
C PRO A 253 5.08 -1.48 17.11
N THR A 254 5.56 -2.57 17.72
CA THR A 254 4.73 -3.51 18.48
C THR A 254 5.23 -3.55 19.91
N VAL A 255 4.38 -3.19 20.85
CA VAL A 255 4.66 -3.25 22.29
C VAL A 255 4.29 -4.63 22.82
N VAL A 256 5.17 -5.25 23.62
CA VAL A 256 4.93 -6.52 24.29
C VAL A 256 5.11 -6.30 25.80
N LEU A 257 4.01 -6.47 26.55
CA LEU A 257 4.03 -6.27 28.01
C LEU A 257 4.29 -7.56 28.78
N ASP A 258 4.67 -7.43 30.05
CA ASP A 258 4.98 -8.54 30.97
C ASP A 258 3.84 -9.55 31.12
N ASP A 259 2.59 -9.10 30.94
CA ASP A 259 1.38 -9.91 31.04
C ASP A 259 0.95 -10.54 29.71
N ALA A 260 1.71 -10.34 28.64
CA ALA A 260 1.40 -10.88 27.34
C ALA A 260 1.46 -12.42 27.32
N ASP A 261 0.52 -13.05 26.61
CA ASP A 261 0.70 -14.45 26.23
C ASP A 261 1.87 -14.57 25.25
N LEU A 262 2.91 -15.28 25.66
CA LEU A 262 4.18 -15.36 24.95
C LEU A 262 4.01 -15.91 23.52
N LYS A 263 3.15 -16.90 23.34
CA LYS A 263 2.88 -17.49 22.02
C LYS A 263 2.22 -16.46 21.10
N THR A 264 1.19 -15.80 21.59
CA THR A 264 0.50 -14.71 20.86
C THR A 264 1.46 -13.58 20.52
N ALA A 265 2.34 -13.18 21.46
CA ALA A 265 3.34 -12.14 21.23
C ALA A 265 4.30 -12.51 20.09
N VAL A 266 4.85 -13.72 20.12
CA VAL A 266 5.80 -14.21 19.11
C VAL A 266 5.15 -14.33 17.73
N GLU A 267 4.00 -15.00 17.61
CA GLU A 267 3.34 -15.18 16.31
C GLU A 267 2.85 -13.83 15.71
N THR A 268 2.33 -12.95 16.55
CA THR A 268 1.93 -11.61 16.13
C THR A 268 3.12 -10.80 15.60
N THR A 269 4.24 -10.81 16.31
CA THR A 269 5.41 -10.02 15.92
C THR A 269 6.17 -10.63 14.74
N VAL A 270 6.29 -11.96 14.65
CA VAL A 270 6.87 -12.63 13.47
C VAL A 270 6.10 -12.28 12.22
N ASN A 271 4.75 -12.39 12.27
CA ASN A 271 3.91 -11.98 11.13
C ASN A 271 4.08 -10.49 10.80
N SER A 272 4.05 -9.63 11.82
CA SER A 272 4.14 -8.18 11.61
C SER A 272 5.49 -7.75 11.03
N ALA A 273 6.58 -8.38 11.47
CA ALA A 273 7.94 -7.95 11.10
C ALA A 273 8.46 -8.58 9.81
N PHE A 274 8.14 -9.85 9.55
CA PHE A 274 8.89 -10.63 8.57
C PHE A 274 8.05 -11.17 7.40
N PHE A 275 6.74 -11.35 7.54
CA PHE A 275 5.92 -11.83 6.42
C PHE A 275 5.82 -10.77 5.32
N SER A 276 5.63 -11.21 4.08
CA SER A 276 5.87 -10.41 2.87
C SER A 276 7.28 -9.79 2.86
N THR A 277 8.25 -10.52 3.43
CA THR A 277 9.67 -10.12 3.48
C THR A 277 9.88 -8.76 4.20
N GLY A 278 8.98 -8.41 5.16
CA GLY A 278 8.99 -7.12 5.85
C GLY A 278 8.66 -5.92 4.93
N GLN A 279 8.35 -6.13 3.67
CA GLN A 279 8.12 -5.11 2.65
C GLN A 279 6.70 -4.53 2.70
N ARG A 280 6.23 -4.20 3.90
CA ARG A 280 4.91 -3.62 4.16
C ARG A 280 5.07 -2.27 4.85
N CYS A 281 4.32 -1.27 4.41
CA CYS A 281 4.24 0.01 5.13
C CYS A 281 3.76 -0.15 6.58
N THR A 282 2.98 -1.19 6.85
CA THR A 282 2.47 -1.57 8.18
C THR A 282 3.35 -2.58 8.92
N ALA A 283 4.51 -2.98 8.39
CA ALA A 283 5.41 -3.89 9.09
C ALA A 283 5.92 -3.28 10.40
N SER A 284 5.94 -4.08 11.48
CA SER A 284 6.51 -3.66 12.76
C SER A 284 7.97 -4.07 12.86
N SER A 285 8.84 -3.12 12.67
CA SER A 285 10.30 -3.32 12.80
C SER A 285 10.87 -2.89 14.14
N ARG A 286 10.08 -2.26 15.02
CA ARG A 286 10.41 -1.85 16.38
C ARG A 286 9.61 -2.69 17.37
N LEU A 287 10.26 -3.67 18.01
CA LEU A 287 9.65 -4.56 18.99
C LEU A 287 10.01 -4.04 20.39
N ILE A 288 9.07 -3.35 21.05
CA ILE A 288 9.28 -2.68 22.32
C ILE A 288 8.78 -3.59 23.42
N VAL A 289 9.71 -4.13 24.22
CA VAL A 289 9.44 -5.24 25.14
C VAL A 289 9.79 -4.86 26.57
N THR A 290 8.84 -5.03 27.50
CA THR A 290 9.09 -4.78 28.91
C THR A 290 10.07 -5.77 29.51
N GLU A 291 10.90 -5.32 30.47
CA GLU A 291 12.11 -6.02 30.91
C GLU A 291 11.86 -7.42 31.49
N LYS A 292 10.74 -7.67 32.14
CA LYS A 292 10.48 -8.97 32.79
C LYS A 292 10.22 -10.10 31.79
N ILE A 293 9.62 -9.80 30.64
CA ILE A 293 9.34 -10.80 29.61
C ILE A 293 10.43 -10.82 28.52
N HIS A 294 11.32 -9.81 28.50
CA HIS A 294 12.26 -9.56 27.41
C HIS A 294 13.07 -10.81 27.02
N ASP A 295 13.78 -11.44 27.96
CA ASP A 295 14.68 -12.51 27.60
C ASP A 295 13.94 -13.77 27.12
N ALA A 296 12.83 -14.12 27.79
CA ALA A 296 11.94 -15.20 27.33
C ALA A 296 11.34 -14.94 25.97
N TYR A 297 10.96 -13.68 25.69
CA TYR A 297 10.44 -13.27 24.40
C TYR A 297 11.48 -13.37 23.29
N VAL A 298 12.73 -12.87 23.53
CA VAL A 298 13.82 -12.95 22.54
C VAL A 298 14.16 -14.41 22.24
N GLU A 299 14.28 -15.27 23.26
CA GLU A 299 14.53 -16.70 23.06
C GLU A 299 13.44 -17.36 22.21
N ALA A 300 12.16 -17.08 22.51
CA ALA A 300 11.04 -17.62 21.78
C ALA A 300 10.97 -17.09 20.33
N MET A 301 11.28 -15.80 20.11
CA MET A 301 11.39 -15.22 18.78
C MET A 301 12.46 -15.91 17.95
N VAL A 302 13.68 -16.04 18.47
CA VAL A 302 14.79 -16.72 17.78
C VAL A 302 14.43 -18.17 17.46
N LYS A 303 13.79 -18.88 18.41
CA LYS A 303 13.33 -20.25 18.18
C LYS A 303 12.33 -20.31 17.01
N ARG A 304 11.34 -19.42 17.01
CA ARG A 304 10.31 -19.37 15.95
C ARG A 304 10.89 -18.97 14.59
N MET A 305 11.86 -18.05 14.58
CA MET A 305 12.51 -17.60 13.34
C MET A 305 13.34 -18.72 12.67
N LYS A 306 13.91 -19.65 13.44
CA LYS A 306 14.61 -20.83 12.90
C LYS A 306 13.71 -21.76 12.11
N ASP A 307 12.41 -21.74 12.38
CA ASP A 307 11.41 -22.57 11.66
C ASP A 307 10.92 -21.91 10.37
N LEU A 308 11.31 -20.64 10.10
CA LEU A 308 10.88 -19.93 8.91
C LEU A 308 11.68 -20.37 7.67
N VAL A 309 10.97 -20.84 6.67
CA VAL A 309 11.53 -21.22 5.38
C VAL A 309 11.57 -20.01 4.45
N VAL A 310 12.78 -19.55 4.11
CA VAL A 310 13.01 -18.51 3.10
C VAL A 310 13.38 -19.21 1.80
N ASP A 311 12.55 -19.10 0.74
CA ASP A 311 12.77 -19.80 -0.52
C ASP A 311 12.00 -19.11 -1.67
N ASP A 312 12.01 -19.72 -2.86
CA ASP A 312 11.21 -19.29 -4.01
C ASP A 312 9.75 -19.06 -3.59
N ALA A 313 9.21 -17.90 -3.94
CA ALA A 313 7.89 -17.44 -3.54
C ALA A 313 6.74 -18.39 -3.91
N ILE A 314 6.86 -19.13 -5.01
CA ILE A 314 5.82 -20.06 -5.48
C ILE A 314 6.03 -21.50 -4.99
N LYS A 315 7.13 -21.77 -4.30
CA LYS A 315 7.44 -23.12 -3.77
C LYS A 315 6.60 -23.40 -2.55
N GLN A 316 6.02 -24.60 -2.51
CA GLN A 316 5.19 -25.02 -1.38
C GLN A 316 6.01 -25.07 -0.08
N GLY A 317 5.50 -24.52 1.00
CA GLY A 317 6.14 -24.47 2.31
C GLY A 317 7.02 -23.24 2.55
N THR A 318 7.22 -22.38 1.55
CA THR A 318 7.89 -21.09 1.74
C THR A 318 7.04 -20.20 2.64
N ASN A 319 7.68 -19.65 3.70
CA ASN A 319 7.08 -18.68 4.61
C ASN A 319 7.42 -17.24 4.23
N ILE A 320 8.63 -17.03 3.70
CA ILE A 320 9.16 -15.72 3.32
C ILE A 320 9.81 -15.86 1.94
N GLY A 321 9.37 -15.05 0.99
CA GLY A 321 9.94 -14.96 -0.34
C GLY A 321 11.20 -14.09 -0.39
N PRO A 322 11.70 -13.80 -1.60
CA PRO A 322 12.85 -12.91 -1.80
C PRO A 322 12.51 -11.46 -1.48
N VAL A 323 13.52 -10.64 -1.32
CA VAL A 323 13.45 -9.18 -1.44
C VAL A 323 13.19 -8.82 -2.91
N VAL A 324 12.48 -7.74 -3.16
CA VAL A 324 11.94 -7.40 -4.49
C VAL A 324 13.02 -7.18 -5.58
N ASP A 325 14.15 -6.61 -5.23
CA ASP A 325 15.26 -6.37 -6.16
C ASP A 325 16.61 -6.23 -5.44
N GLN A 326 17.69 -6.10 -6.24
CA GLN A 326 19.04 -5.94 -5.72
C GLN A 326 19.19 -4.64 -4.89
N SER A 327 18.52 -3.55 -5.29
CA SER A 327 18.65 -2.26 -4.59
C SER A 327 18.06 -2.32 -3.18
N GLN A 328 16.94 -3.01 -3.01
CA GLN A 328 16.32 -3.21 -1.71
C GLN A 328 17.16 -4.17 -0.85
N LEU A 329 17.71 -5.24 -1.46
CA LEU A 329 18.60 -6.16 -0.76
C LEU A 329 19.86 -5.45 -0.25
N ASP A 330 20.47 -4.59 -1.05
CA ASP A 330 21.63 -3.80 -0.65
C ASP A 330 21.29 -2.82 0.48
N GLN A 331 20.09 -2.24 0.46
CA GLN A 331 19.58 -1.39 1.55
C GLN A 331 19.44 -2.19 2.86
N ASP A 332 18.84 -3.36 2.81
CA ASP A 332 18.64 -4.22 3.98
C ASP A 332 19.97 -4.61 4.62
N GLU A 333 20.95 -5.04 3.80
CA GLU A 333 22.31 -5.36 4.26
C GLU A 333 23.03 -4.15 4.86
N ASN A 334 22.84 -2.97 4.26
CA ASN A 334 23.42 -1.75 4.78
C ASN A 334 22.87 -1.40 6.17
N TYR A 335 21.55 -1.56 6.39
CA TYR A 335 20.97 -1.34 7.73
C TYR A 335 21.37 -2.41 8.75
N ILE A 336 21.56 -3.65 8.33
CA ILE A 336 22.15 -4.70 9.19
C ILE A 336 23.57 -4.31 9.62
N LYS A 337 24.37 -3.76 8.70
CA LYS A 337 25.70 -3.25 9.01
C LYS A 337 25.65 -2.05 9.97
N ILE A 338 24.82 -1.04 9.67
CA ILE A 338 24.63 0.14 10.51
C ILE A 338 24.23 -0.25 11.94
N ALA A 339 23.28 -1.18 12.09
CA ALA A 339 22.84 -1.62 13.41
C ALA A 339 23.96 -2.23 14.24
N LYS A 340 24.86 -3.02 13.61
CA LYS A 340 26.06 -3.57 14.28
C LYS A 340 27.06 -2.47 14.65
N GLU A 341 27.29 -1.52 13.75
CA GLU A 341 28.23 -0.40 13.98
C GLU A 341 27.76 0.53 15.10
N GLU A 342 26.44 0.68 15.27
CA GLU A 342 25.82 1.44 16.36
C GLU A 342 25.74 0.68 17.69
N GLY A 343 26.20 -0.59 17.74
CA GLY A 343 26.27 -1.40 18.95
C GLY A 343 25.10 -2.37 19.16
N GLY A 344 24.22 -2.53 18.18
CA GLY A 344 23.16 -3.54 18.20
C GLY A 344 23.74 -4.96 18.05
N GLU A 345 23.21 -5.89 18.81
CA GLU A 345 23.60 -7.30 18.80
C GLU A 345 22.70 -8.10 17.87
N LEU A 346 23.26 -8.75 16.83
CA LEU A 346 22.51 -9.61 15.94
C LEU A 346 22.18 -10.93 16.64
N ALA A 347 20.94 -11.08 17.12
CA ALA A 347 20.46 -12.27 17.79
C ALA A 347 20.16 -13.42 16.82
N PHE A 348 19.74 -13.11 15.57
CA PHE A 348 19.44 -14.11 14.55
C PHE A 348 19.55 -13.54 13.12
N GLY A 349 19.94 -14.39 12.17
CA GLY A 349 19.81 -14.21 10.73
C GLY A 349 20.68 -13.12 10.11
N GLY A 350 20.09 -12.39 9.16
CA GLY A 350 20.71 -11.22 8.52
C GLY A 350 21.78 -11.53 7.48
N ARG A 351 21.77 -12.71 6.88
CA ARG A 351 22.70 -13.12 5.81
C ARG A 351 21.96 -13.46 4.53
N ARG A 352 22.60 -13.25 3.40
CA ARG A 352 22.12 -13.78 2.12
C ARG A 352 22.05 -15.30 2.16
N ILE A 353 21.05 -15.87 1.54
CA ILE A 353 20.84 -17.31 1.44
C ILE A 353 20.91 -17.72 -0.01
N GLU A 354 21.71 -18.74 -0.33
CA GLU A 354 21.72 -19.37 -1.64
C GLU A 354 20.57 -20.38 -1.72
N ARG A 355 19.90 -20.44 -2.88
CA ARG A 355 18.83 -21.37 -3.21
C ARG A 355 19.08 -22.00 -4.58
N ASP A 356 18.22 -22.92 -5.00
CA ASP A 356 18.34 -23.62 -6.29
C ASP A 356 18.39 -22.65 -7.46
N ASN A 357 17.68 -21.52 -7.36
CA ASN A 357 17.70 -20.43 -8.33
C ASN A 357 18.43 -19.20 -7.78
N PRO A 358 19.12 -18.43 -8.63
CA PRO A 358 19.66 -17.14 -8.23
C PRO A 358 18.50 -16.16 -7.96
N GLY A 359 18.38 -15.72 -6.72
CA GLY A 359 17.34 -14.80 -6.27
C GLY A 359 17.83 -13.89 -5.13
N PHE A 360 16.99 -12.95 -4.72
CA PHE A 360 17.34 -11.96 -3.71
C PHE A 360 16.91 -12.42 -2.30
N PHE A 361 17.44 -13.58 -1.85
CA PHE A 361 17.03 -14.18 -0.59
C PHE A 361 17.85 -13.67 0.60
N LEU A 362 17.17 -13.11 1.60
CA LEU A 362 17.74 -12.63 2.85
C LEU A 362 17.09 -13.35 4.03
N GLU A 363 17.92 -13.91 4.92
CA GLU A 363 17.46 -14.47 6.18
C GLU A 363 16.94 -13.34 7.09
N PRO A 364 15.73 -13.42 7.66
CA PRO A 364 15.22 -12.39 8.56
C PRO A 364 16.19 -12.07 9.68
N ALA A 365 16.42 -10.79 9.93
CA ALA A 365 17.35 -10.31 10.95
C ALA A 365 16.62 -9.82 12.21
N LEU A 366 17.04 -10.30 13.37
CA LEU A 366 16.58 -9.80 14.66
C LEU A 366 17.76 -9.23 15.45
N PHE A 367 17.67 -7.96 15.84
CA PHE A 367 18.63 -7.29 16.68
C PHE A 367 18.12 -7.15 18.12
N THR A 368 19.04 -7.25 19.09
CA THR A 368 18.84 -6.94 20.50
C THR A 368 19.85 -5.89 20.97
N GLY A 369 19.74 -5.44 22.22
CA GLY A 369 20.63 -4.40 22.74
C GLY A 369 20.51 -3.05 22.02
N THR A 370 19.40 -2.81 21.34
CA THR A 370 19.17 -1.57 20.57
C THR A 370 18.50 -0.50 21.44
N THR A 371 18.82 0.76 21.16
CA THR A 371 18.20 1.92 21.80
C THR A 371 17.28 2.67 20.83
N PRO A 372 16.31 3.47 21.33
CA PRO A 372 15.42 4.25 20.48
C PRO A 372 16.15 5.20 19.51
N GLU A 373 17.37 5.66 19.85
CA GLU A 373 18.14 6.63 19.08
C GLU A 373 18.84 6.03 17.87
N MET A 374 19.10 4.72 17.86
CA MET A 374 19.78 4.04 16.75
C MET A 374 19.01 4.20 15.44
N ARG A 375 19.71 4.35 14.34
CA ARG A 375 19.12 4.54 12.99
C ARG A 375 18.18 3.41 12.62
N ILE A 376 18.50 2.18 12.98
CA ILE A 376 17.61 1.03 12.76
C ILE A 376 16.24 1.20 13.44
N ASN A 377 16.12 2.08 14.46
CA ASN A 377 14.89 2.37 15.19
C ASN A 377 14.22 3.69 14.77
N LYS A 378 14.91 4.55 14.02
CA LYS A 378 14.38 5.83 13.52
C LYS A 378 14.02 5.79 12.05
N GLU A 379 14.78 5.05 11.22
CA GLU A 379 14.67 5.05 9.77
C GLU A 379 13.93 3.81 9.25
N GLU A 380 13.23 3.94 8.14
CA GLU A 380 12.51 2.85 7.50
C GLU A 380 13.48 1.97 6.70
N VAL A 381 13.60 0.70 7.06
CA VAL A 381 14.43 -0.29 6.34
C VAL A 381 13.67 -0.89 5.16
N PHE A 382 12.40 -1.22 5.36
CA PHE A 382 11.47 -1.79 4.38
C PHE A 382 11.85 -3.21 3.90
N GLY A 383 12.46 -3.98 4.80
CA GLY A 383 12.88 -5.36 4.58
C GLY A 383 12.72 -6.21 5.83
N PRO A 384 13.17 -7.48 5.81
CA PRO A 384 12.96 -8.42 6.91
C PRO A 384 13.95 -8.19 8.06
N VAL A 385 14.01 -6.96 8.57
CA VAL A 385 14.94 -6.53 9.63
C VAL A 385 14.15 -5.88 10.76
N ALA A 386 14.24 -6.45 11.95
CA ALA A 386 13.58 -5.94 13.15
C ALA A 386 14.55 -5.84 14.32
N SER A 387 14.20 -4.98 15.28
CA SER A 387 14.99 -4.73 16.49
C SER A 387 14.13 -4.78 17.73
N VAL A 388 14.69 -5.32 18.82
CA VAL A 388 14.08 -5.36 20.13
C VAL A 388 14.63 -4.20 20.97
N ILE A 389 13.72 -3.38 21.49
CA ILE A 389 14.01 -2.29 22.42
C ILE A 389 13.48 -2.70 23.79
N LYS A 390 14.37 -2.82 24.76
CA LYS A 390 14.02 -3.16 26.15
C LYS A 390 13.58 -1.92 26.90
N VAL A 391 12.43 -1.98 27.58
CA VAL A 391 11.87 -0.89 28.38
C VAL A 391 11.44 -1.41 29.75
N LYS A 392 11.38 -0.52 30.75
CA LYS A 392 11.09 -0.92 32.14
C LYS A 392 9.61 -1.24 32.38
N ASP A 393 8.69 -0.48 31.76
CA ASP A 393 7.26 -0.54 32.06
C ASP A 393 6.41 -0.08 30.85
N TYR A 394 5.07 -0.11 31.03
CA TYR A 394 4.10 0.31 30.00
C TYR A 394 4.22 1.79 29.63
N GLU A 395 4.49 2.65 30.60
CA GLU A 395 4.57 4.09 30.40
C GLU A 395 5.76 4.44 29.48
N GLU A 396 6.91 3.83 29.71
CA GLU A 396 8.06 3.96 28.82
C GLU A 396 7.81 3.30 27.46
N ALA A 397 7.16 2.14 27.43
CA ALA A 397 6.80 1.47 26.16
C ALA A 397 5.94 2.36 25.28
N LEU A 398 4.93 3.03 25.82
CA LEU A 398 4.08 3.96 25.09
C LEU A 398 4.87 5.20 24.63
N ALA A 399 5.72 5.76 25.48
CA ALA A 399 6.57 6.89 25.12
C ALA A 399 7.49 6.56 23.95
N VAL A 400 8.20 5.42 24.03
CA VAL A 400 9.08 4.94 22.95
C VAL A 400 8.27 4.62 21.69
N ALA A 401 7.08 4.01 21.81
CA ALA A 401 6.22 3.73 20.64
C ALA A 401 5.87 4.98 19.88
N ASN A 402 5.59 6.08 20.58
CA ASN A 402 5.22 7.36 20.00
C ASN A 402 6.41 8.22 19.53
N ASP A 403 7.64 7.91 19.99
CA ASP A 403 8.86 8.64 19.61
C ASP A 403 9.35 8.23 18.20
N THR A 404 8.63 8.69 17.21
CA THR A 404 8.94 8.48 15.79
C THR A 404 8.30 9.59 14.95
N ALA A 405 8.96 9.94 13.84
CA ALA A 405 8.41 10.85 12.83
C ALA A 405 7.22 10.24 12.06
N PHE A 406 6.98 8.95 12.23
CA PHE A 406 5.94 8.19 11.55
C PHE A 406 4.74 7.89 12.46
N GLY A 407 3.65 7.43 11.89
CA GLY A 407 2.45 7.08 12.64
C GLY A 407 1.44 6.31 11.80
N LEU A 408 1.89 5.32 10.99
CA LEU A 408 0.96 4.56 10.15
C LEU A 408 0.18 3.55 10.99
N SER A 409 0.87 2.60 11.62
CA SER A 409 0.26 1.61 12.50
C SER A 409 1.06 1.44 13.80
N ALA A 410 0.40 0.88 14.84
CA ALA A 410 1.02 0.48 16.09
C ALA A 410 0.30 -0.75 16.65
N GLY A 411 1.05 -1.64 17.30
CA GLY A 411 0.52 -2.83 17.95
C GLY A 411 0.84 -2.88 19.44
N ILE A 412 0.00 -3.57 20.20
CA ILE A 412 0.29 -3.97 21.58
C ILE A 412 -0.19 -5.41 21.81
N VAL A 413 0.63 -6.17 22.53
CA VAL A 413 0.27 -7.50 23.01
C VAL A 413 0.23 -7.48 24.55
N THR A 414 -0.95 -7.73 25.10
CA THR A 414 -1.24 -7.66 26.53
C THR A 414 -2.53 -8.38 26.85
N THR A 415 -2.67 -8.93 28.05
CA THR A 415 -3.93 -9.45 28.60
C THR A 415 -4.68 -8.40 29.42
N SER A 416 -4.05 -7.23 29.70
CA SER A 416 -4.63 -6.14 30.46
C SER A 416 -5.59 -5.30 29.61
N LEU A 417 -6.89 -5.38 29.90
CA LEU A 417 -7.88 -4.51 29.28
C LEU A 417 -7.58 -3.02 29.52
N LYS A 418 -7.00 -2.68 30.68
CA LYS A 418 -6.58 -1.31 31.03
C LYS A 418 -5.54 -0.81 30.04
N HIS A 419 -4.43 -1.57 29.86
CA HIS A 419 -3.36 -1.16 28.98
C HIS A 419 -3.79 -1.18 27.51
N ALA A 420 -4.53 -2.19 27.06
CA ALA A 420 -5.11 -2.26 25.71
C ALA A 420 -5.98 -1.03 25.39
N SER A 421 -6.90 -0.67 26.31
CA SER A 421 -7.79 0.48 26.13
C SER A 421 -7.04 1.83 26.18
N HIS A 422 -6.03 1.95 27.04
CA HIS A 422 -5.22 3.15 27.16
C HIS A 422 -4.32 3.31 25.90
N PHE A 423 -3.66 2.25 25.46
CA PHE A 423 -2.82 2.26 24.24
C PHE A 423 -3.62 2.67 23.00
N ARG A 424 -4.82 2.10 22.79
CA ARG A 424 -5.69 2.46 21.67
C ARG A 424 -6.02 3.95 21.60
N ARG A 425 -6.11 4.64 22.74
CA ARG A 425 -6.40 6.08 22.81
C ARG A 425 -5.18 6.96 22.68
N ASN A 426 -4.00 6.48 23.11
CA ASN A 426 -2.81 7.30 23.27
C ASN A 426 -1.70 6.97 22.28
N ALA A 427 -1.78 5.87 21.54
CA ALA A 427 -0.86 5.61 20.43
C ALA A 427 -1.07 6.63 19.30
N GLU A 428 0.01 7.27 18.87
CA GLU A 428 0.01 8.31 17.84
C GLU A 428 0.08 7.73 16.42
N ALA A 429 -0.67 6.66 16.17
CA ALA A 429 -0.79 5.99 14.90
C ALA A 429 -2.22 6.11 14.34
N GLY A 430 -2.37 5.96 13.03
CA GLY A 430 -3.67 5.98 12.37
C GLY A 430 -4.44 4.68 12.56
N MET A 431 -3.72 3.55 12.69
CA MET A 431 -4.27 2.21 12.88
C MET A 431 -3.62 1.58 14.12
N VAL A 432 -4.42 1.02 15.01
CA VAL A 432 -3.94 0.42 16.26
C VAL A 432 -4.49 -0.98 16.44
N MET A 433 -3.61 -1.96 16.63
CA MET A 433 -3.93 -3.37 16.80
C MET A 433 -3.65 -3.82 18.24
N VAL A 434 -4.53 -4.65 18.78
CA VAL A 434 -4.36 -5.28 20.10
C VAL A 434 -4.39 -6.79 19.90
N ASN A 435 -3.30 -7.46 20.28
CA ASN A 435 -3.13 -8.91 20.14
C ASN A 435 -3.29 -9.43 18.70
N LEU A 436 -3.01 -8.58 17.73
CA LEU A 436 -3.11 -8.85 16.29
C LEU A 436 -1.89 -8.30 15.56
N PRO A 437 -1.50 -8.89 14.42
CA PRO A 437 -0.47 -8.32 13.57
C PRO A 437 -0.82 -6.90 13.11
N THR A 438 0.19 -6.04 12.95
CA THR A 438 0.01 -4.67 12.47
C THR A 438 -0.34 -4.59 10.98
N ALA A 439 -0.15 -5.68 10.24
CA ALA A 439 -0.64 -5.89 8.88
C ALA A 439 -2.04 -6.54 8.90
N GLY A 440 -2.81 -6.40 7.84
CA GLY A 440 -4.13 -7.05 7.74
C GLY A 440 -5.30 -6.12 8.05
N VAL A 441 -5.31 -4.95 7.40
CA VAL A 441 -6.42 -4.00 7.49
C VAL A 441 -7.55 -4.42 6.54
N ASP A 442 -8.80 -4.40 6.98
CA ASP A 442 -9.96 -4.76 6.19
C ASP A 442 -10.24 -3.77 5.06
N TYR A 443 -10.79 -4.25 3.94
CA TYR A 443 -11.02 -3.45 2.73
C TYR A 443 -12.12 -2.37 2.88
N HIS A 444 -13.03 -2.52 3.81
CA HIS A 444 -14.19 -1.64 4.02
C HIS A 444 -13.99 -0.57 5.10
N VAL A 445 -12.83 -0.58 5.77
CA VAL A 445 -12.48 0.41 6.80
C VAL A 445 -11.42 1.38 6.29
N PRO A 446 -11.30 2.58 6.88
CA PRO A 446 -10.33 3.57 6.44
C PRO A 446 -8.90 3.10 6.70
N PHE A 447 -8.03 3.31 5.71
CA PHE A 447 -6.59 3.12 5.80
C PHE A 447 -5.88 4.47 5.83
N GLY A 448 -4.84 4.60 6.64
CA GLY A 448 -3.95 5.75 6.67
C GLY A 448 -3.40 6.04 8.07
N GLY A 449 -2.36 6.85 8.09
CA GLY A 449 -1.54 7.16 9.26
C GLY A 449 -1.75 8.55 9.82
N ARG A 450 -0.79 8.93 10.64
CA ARG A 450 -0.57 10.26 11.21
C ARG A 450 0.87 10.69 10.95
N LYS A 451 1.25 11.86 11.42
CA LYS A 451 2.62 12.40 11.30
C LYS A 451 3.14 12.32 9.85
N GLY A 452 4.38 11.90 9.63
CA GLY A 452 4.99 11.77 8.31
C GLY A 452 4.55 10.57 7.47
N SER A 453 3.65 9.71 7.97
CA SER A 453 3.20 8.54 7.22
C SER A 453 2.07 8.82 6.24
N SER A 454 1.21 9.81 6.50
CA SER A 454 0.07 10.10 5.62
C SER A 454 -0.29 11.57 5.62
N TYR A 455 -0.82 12.04 4.49
CA TYR A 455 -1.40 13.36 4.35
C TYR A 455 -2.67 13.33 3.49
N GLY A 456 -3.67 14.09 3.90
CA GLY A 456 -4.96 14.16 3.22
C GLY A 456 -5.99 13.15 3.75
N PRO A 457 -7.13 12.99 3.05
CA PRO A 457 -8.20 12.06 3.43
C PRO A 457 -7.72 10.61 3.46
N ARG A 458 -8.42 9.77 4.23
CA ARG A 458 -8.12 8.34 4.33
C ARG A 458 -8.42 7.59 3.05
N GLU A 459 -7.63 6.55 2.78
CA GLU A 459 -7.91 5.59 1.72
C GLU A 459 -8.88 4.51 2.20
N GLN A 460 -9.48 3.79 1.29
CA GLN A 460 -10.39 2.67 1.50
C GLN A 460 -11.69 3.02 2.27
N GLY A 461 -12.60 2.06 2.29
CA GLY A 461 -13.91 2.22 2.89
C GLY A 461 -14.68 3.43 2.35
N LYS A 462 -15.77 3.78 2.98
CA LYS A 462 -16.57 4.96 2.59
C LYS A 462 -15.82 6.30 2.69
N TYR A 463 -14.73 6.35 3.47
CA TYR A 463 -13.91 7.55 3.65
C TYR A 463 -13.14 7.96 2.40
N ALA A 464 -12.92 7.04 1.46
CA ALA A 464 -12.32 7.35 0.16
C ALA A 464 -13.13 8.42 -0.62
N ALA A 465 -14.44 8.51 -0.39
CA ALA A 465 -15.29 9.55 -0.98
C ALA A 465 -14.78 10.97 -0.69
N GLU A 466 -14.12 11.19 0.44
CA GLU A 466 -13.61 12.52 0.81
C GLU A 466 -12.45 12.96 -0.09
N PHE A 467 -11.67 12.01 -0.58
CA PHE A 467 -10.62 12.34 -1.56
C PHE A 467 -11.19 12.44 -2.98
N PHE A 468 -12.02 11.49 -3.40
CA PHE A 468 -12.45 11.36 -4.78
C PHE A 468 -13.70 12.20 -5.14
N THR A 469 -14.21 13.00 -4.20
CA THR A 469 -15.34 13.91 -4.46
C THR A 469 -15.07 15.32 -3.93
N THR A 470 -15.83 16.28 -4.43
CA THR A 470 -15.95 17.63 -3.88
C THR A 470 -17.40 17.89 -3.46
N VAL A 471 -17.60 18.75 -2.47
CA VAL A 471 -18.92 19.12 -1.97
C VAL A 471 -19.38 20.39 -2.66
N LYS A 472 -20.62 20.37 -3.16
CA LYS A 472 -21.33 21.55 -3.70
C LYS A 472 -22.55 21.83 -2.85
N THR A 473 -22.74 23.10 -2.50
CA THR A 473 -23.96 23.59 -1.83
C THR A 473 -24.76 24.42 -2.81
N ALA A 474 -25.99 24.02 -3.07
CA ALA A 474 -26.92 24.73 -3.92
C ALA A 474 -28.08 25.32 -3.11
N TYR A 475 -28.42 26.58 -3.39
CA TYR A 475 -29.58 27.25 -2.82
C TYR A 475 -30.61 27.47 -3.91
N THR A 476 -31.88 27.14 -3.64
CA THR A 476 -32.97 27.33 -4.59
C THR A 476 -34.07 28.11 -3.92
N GLN A 477 -34.50 29.21 -4.55
CA GLN A 477 -35.74 29.90 -4.23
C GLN A 477 -36.69 29.62 -5.38
N PRO A 478 -37.80 28.85 -5.17
CA PRO A 478 -38.76 28.51 -6.20
C PRO A 478 -39.56 29.74 -6.67
#